data_ff885717cac5cd4c834984c5934cfb89
#
_entry.id   ff885717cac5cd4c834984c5934cfb89
#
_cell.length_a   1.000
_cell.length_b   1.000
_cell.length_c   1.000
_cell.angle_alpha   90.00
_cell.angle_beta   90.00
_cell.angle_gamma   90.00
#
_symmetry.space_group_name_H-M   'P 1'
#
loop_
_entity.id
_entity.type
_entity.pdbx_description
1 polymer ?
#
loop_
_entity_poly.entity_id
_entity_poly.type
_entity_poly.pdbx_seq_one_letter_code
_entity_poly.pdbx_strand_id
1 'polypeptide(L)'
;MKVSMIVPVYNAEHALFDTLGNLVHQTFFDRYPEEGEILFVNDCSRDRSGAILEILHSQFPDRTRIIHLTENRGPGGARNVGVENSTGEFYLFMDCDDIASPSLMEDLYLAVTEHNPVGSHAEVSRLDSDREYDIAIAGLNCRYLNWEGFALKREFSGVLDEKKKSYLIASEADFRSKIYRRSFMEKYRIRFAERVMAEDEDFSAIVHANVRKVNVINKILVEIRDVEHSASKSLDIASTYEDILNCAIRAYQGMRKCRDYDSFAKAAETLYLRRFAFCLKTLDGLYQDSILTEKAYFEMMQTLRKLSDTMITHSVEGNEWSNACLEPWEKEKMIHFLRDDVMAQMKHEQAGG
;
A
#
# COMPACT_ATOMS: atom_id res chain seq x y z
N MET A 1 13.12 4.90 21.69
CA MET A 1 13.12 5.15 20.23
C MET A 1 11.74 5.65 19.80
N LYS A 2 11.67 6.76 19.06
CA LYS A 2 10.38 7.31 18.61
C LYS A 2 9.95 6.75 17.26
N VAL A 3 10.85 6.76 16.27
CA VAL A 3 10.53 6.38 14.90
C VAL A 3 11.49 5.32 14.38
N SER A 4 10.95 4.25 13.78
CA SER A 4 11.72 3.30 12.99
C SER A 4 11.29 3.41 11.52
N MET A 5 12.17 3.87 10.65
CA MET A 5 12.00 3.80 9.20
C MET A 5 12.48 2.43 8.73
N ILE A 6 11.64 1.68 8.03
CA ILE A 6 11.90 0.32 7.57
C ILE A 6 12.04 0.34 6.05
N VAL A 7 13.18 -0.12 5.56
CA VAL A 7 13.56 -0.06 4.14
C VAL A 7 13.94 -1.45 3.66
N PRO A 8 13.08 -2.15 2.89
CA PRO A 8 13.43 -3.41 2.25
C PRO A 8 14.42 -3.15 1.11
N VAL A 9 15.41 -4.04 0.94
CA VAL A 9 16.42 -3.95 -0.11
C VAL A 9 16.61 -5.31 -0.76
N TYR A 10 16.44 -5.38 -2.08
CA TYR A 10 16.71 -6.59 -2.85
C TYR A 10 17.27 -6.23 -4.24
N ASN A 11 18.51 -6.62 -4.51
CA ASN A 11 19.19 -6.39 -5.79
C ASN A 11 19.07 -4.94 -6.30
N ALA A 12 19.32 -3.99 -5.39
CA ALA A 12 19.08 -2.56 -5.62
C ALA A 12 20.39 -1.75 -5.72
N GLU A 13 21.53 -2.36 -6.06
CA GLU A 13 22.83 -1.69 -6.04
C GLU A 13 22.85 -0.37 -6.82
N HIS A 14 22.12 -0.29 -7.96
CA HIS A 14 22.08 0.92 -8.78
C HIS A 14 21.18 2.02 -8.16
N ALA A 15 20.06 1.64 -7.54
CA ALA A 15 19.14 2.59 -6.93
C ALA A 15 19.71 3.19 -5.63
N LEU A 16 20.37 2.36 -4.83
CA LEU A 16 20.92 2.75 -3.52
C LEU A 16 21.86 3.94 -3.59
N PHE A 17 22.69 4.06 -4.65
CA PHE A 17 23.61 5.19 -4.79
C PHE A 17 22.89 6.54 -4.83
N ASP A 18 21.70 6.59 -5.43
CA ASP A 18 20.93 7.82 -5.60
C ASP A 18 20.08 8.15 -4.36
N THR A 19 19.66 7.14 -3.59
CA THR A 19 18.59 7.29 -2.59
C THR A 19 19.07 7.25 -1.14
N LEU A 20 20.17 6.53 -0.83
CA LEU A 20 20.67 6.38 0.54
C LEU A 20 20.93 7.72 1.24
N GLY A 21 21.47 8.72 0.51
CA GLY A 21 21.73 10.04 1.06
C GLY A 21 20.45 10.71 1.59
N ASN A 22 19.35 10.60 0.86
CA ASN A 22 18.06 11.17 1.27
C ASN A 22 17.49 10.48 2.52
N LEU A 23 17.77 9.18 2.69
CA LEU A 23 17.27 8.41 3.83
C LEU A 23 18.07 8.73 5.11
N VAL A 24 19.39 8.82 5.06
CA VAL A 24 20.20 9.02 6.27
C VAL A 24 20.33 10.47 6.72
N HIS A 25 20.06 11.43 5.83
CA HIS A 25 20.11 12.86 6.15
C HIS A 25 18.73 13.46 6.46
N GLN A 26 17.90 12.73 7.23
CA GLN A 26 16.63 13.25 7.70
C GLN A 26 16.81 14.27 8.83
N THR A 27 16.10 15.42 8.75
CA THR A 27 16.13 16.47 9.78
C THR A 27 15.65 15.99 11.15
N PHE A 28 14.92 14.89 11.18
CA PHE A 28 14.53 14.22 12.43
C PHE A 28 15.71 13.94 13.34
N PHE A 29 16.84 13.48 12.80
CA PHE A 29 18.03 13.16 13.60
C PHE A 29 18.74 14.40 14.18
N ASP A 30 18.56 15.57 13.57
CA ASP A 30 19.10 16.84 14.08
C ASP A 30 18.31 17.30 15.31
N ARG A 31 17.01 17.07 15.33
CA ARG A 31 16.11 17.46 16.41
C ARG A 31 15.96 16.42 17.51
N TYR A 32 16.04 15.15 17.15
CA TYR A 32 15.83 14.01 18.03
C TYR A 32 16.97 13.00 17.86
N PRO A 33 18.22 13.40 18.22
CA PRO A 33 19.37 12.50 18.15
C PRO A 33 19.09 11.26 19.00
N GLU A 34 19.49 10.08 18.51
CA GLU A 34 19.32 8.79 19.16
C GLU A 34 17.86 8.30 19.35
N GLU A 35 16.87 9.08 18.86
CA GLU A 35 15.45 8.70 19.00
C GLU A 35 14.82 8.15 17.71
N GLY A 36 15.60 8.05 16.64
CA GLY A 36 15.20 7.47 15.34
C GLY A 36 16.17 6.37 14.90
N GLU A 37 15.68 5.45 14.12
CA GLU A 37 16.48 4.44 13.44
C GLU A 37 15.99 4.22 12.02
N ILE A 38 16.89 3.82 11.14
CA ILE A 38 16.58 3.32 9.79
C ILE A 38 17.05 1.88 9.72
N LEU A 39 16.10 0.96 9.57
CA LEU A 39 16.36 -0.47 9.42
C LEU A 39 16.35 -0.82 7.94
N PHE A 40 17.52 -1.08 7.40
CA PHE A 40 17.66 -1.68 6.08
C PHE A 40 17.57 -3.20 6.21
N VAL A 41 16.60 -3.80 5.56
CA VAL A 41 16.44 -5.26 5.54
C VAL A 41 16.84 -5.76 4.16
N ASN A 42 18.05 -6.30 4.07
CA ASN A 42 18.57 -6.92 2.86
C ASN A 42 17.96 -8.31 2.67
N ASP A 43 17.02 -8.41 1.74
CA ASP A 43 16.22 -9.60 1.46
C ASP A 43 16.96 -10.64 0.60
N CYS A 44 18.15 -11.04 1.05
CA CYS A 44 19.00 -12.02 0.39
C CYS A 44 19.49 -11.55 -1.00
N SER A 45 19.91 -10.28 -1.14
CA SER A 45 20.46 -9.75 -2.41
C SER A 45 21.69 -10.54 -2.86
N ARG A 46 21.81 -10.68 -4.19
CA ARG A 46 22.94 -11.38 -4.85
C ARG A 46 23.93 -10.43 -5.51
N ASP A 47 23.60 -9.15 -5.56
CA ASP A 47 24.42 -8.05 -6.08
C ASP A 47 25.21 -7.38 -4.94
N ARG A 48 25.74 -6.18 -5.17
CA ARG A 48 26.52 -5.44 -4.20
C ARG A 48 25.68 -4.70 -3.15
N SER A 49 24.35 -4.82 -3.15
CA SER A 49 23.47 -4.11 -2.21
C SER A 49 23.89 -4.31 -0.76
N GLY A 50 24.16 -5.55 -0.34
CA GLY A 50 24.60 -5.85 1.03
C GLY A 50 25.89 -5.12 1.40
N ALA A 51 26.89 -5.13 0.52
CA ALA A 51 28.16 -4.44 0.76
C ALA A 51 27.98 -2.91 0.83
N ILE A 52 27.12 -2.34 0.01
CA ILE A 52 26.80 -0.91 0.04
C ILE A 52 26.18 -0.52 1.38
N LEU A 53 25.24 -1.34 1.88
CA LEU A 53 24.59 -1.10 3.18
C LEU A 53 25.59 -1.16 4.34
N GLU A 54 26.55 -2.10 4.33
CA GLU A 54 27.59 -2.17 5.35
C GLU A 54 28.50 -0.94 5.35
N ILE A 55 28.87 -0.43 4.17
CA ILE A 55 29.62 0.83 4.05
C ILE A 55 28.79 1.99 4.60
N LEU A 56 27.50 2.08 4.27
CA LEU A 56 26.61 3.10 4.82
C LEU A 56 26.55 3.02 6.35
N HIS A 57 26.37 1.83 6.90
CA HIS A 57 26.29 1.63 8.34
C HIS A 57 27.60 2.06 9.04
N SER A 58 28.74 1.78 8.45
CA SER A 58 30.04 2.22 9.00
C SER A 58 30.17 3.75 9.10
N GLN A 59 29.48 4.49 8.22
CA GLN A 59 29.45 5.96 8.22
C GLN A 59 28.39 6.56 9.16
N PHE A 60 27.27 5.86 9.34
CA PHE A 60 26.11 6.31 10.12
C PHE A 60 25.64 5.25 11.13
N PRO A 61 26.52 4.75 12.03
CA PRO A 61 26.18 3.64 12.93
C PRO A 61 25.07 4.00 13.92
N ASP A 62 24.96 5.27 14.31
CA ASP A 62 23.96 5.72 15.28
C ASP A 62 22.55 5.89 14.68
N ARG A 63 22.44 5.90 13.35
CA ARG A 63 21.17 6.12 12.64
C ARG A 63 20.66 4.89 11.91
N THR A 64 21.55 3.95 11.59
CA THR A 64 21.23 2.83 10.71
C THR A 64 21.44 1.49 11.43
N ARG A 65 20.63 0.52 11.04
CA ARG A 65 20.79 -0.90 11.38
C ARG A 65 20.56 -1.72 10.12
N ILE A 66 21.31 -2.81 9.98
CA ILE A 66 21.20 -3.70 8.83
C ILE A 66 20.84 -5.09 9.29
N ILE A 67 19.88 -5.68 8.58
CA ILE A 67 19.47 -7.07 8.76
C ILE A 67 19.64 -7.78 7.43
N HIS A 68 20.46 -8.83 7.40
CA HIS A 68 20.62 -9.68 6.23
C HIS A 68 19.78 -10.94 6.38
N LEU A 69 18.85 -11.16 5.46
CA LEU A 69 18.07 -12.40 5.42
C LEU A 69 18.84 -13.49 4.69
N THR A 70 18.64 -14.72 5.11
CA THR A 70 19.25 -15.92 4.51
C THR A 70 18.46 -16.46 3.33
N GLU A 71 17.20 -16.04 3.18
CA GLU A 71 16.30 -16.37 2.09
C GLU A 71 15.50 -15.13 1.67
N ASN A 72 15.09 -15.07 0.40
CA ASN A 72 14.22 -14.02 -0.09
C ASN A 72 12.79 -14.24 0.40
N ARG A 73 12.23 -13.25 1.10
CA ARG A 73 10.87 -13.26 1.65
C ARG A 73 9.92 -12.29 0.93
N GLY A 74 10.43 -11.62 -0.10
CA GLY A 74 9.73 -10.54 -0.78
C GLY A 74 9.67 -9.24 0.03
N PRO A 75 9.27 -8.12 -0.60
CA PRO A 75 9.29 -6.81 0.05
C PRO A 75 8.41 -6.77 1.31
N GLY A 76 7.24 -7.43 1.29
CA GLY A 76 6.37 -7.54 2.45
C GLY A 76 7.01 -8.32 3.60
N GLY A 77 7.67 -9.45 3.31
CA GLY A 77 8.40 -10.24 4.30
C GLY A 77 9.56 -9.47 4.91
N ALA A 78 10.32 -8.75 4.09
CA ALA A 78 11.40 -7.90 4.57
C ALA A 78 10.88 -6.76 5.48
N ARG A 79 9.76 -6.10 5.11
CA ARG A 79 9.13 -5.09 5.98
C ARG A 79 8.65 -5.68 7.30
N ASN A 80 8.08 -6.89 7.31
CA ASN A 80 7.66 -7.59 8.52
C ASN A 80 8.86 -7.87 9.45
N VAL A 81 9.97 -8.36 8.91
CA VAL A 81 11.21 -8.55 9.69
C VAL A 81 11.70 -7.22 10.27
N GLY A 82 11.62 -6.13 9.49
CA GLY A 82 11.92 -4.79 9.99
C GLY A 82 11.03 -4.39 11.17
N VAL A 83 9.71 -4.62 11.08
CA VAL A 83 8.75 -4.38 12.18
C VAL A 83 9.11 -5.19 13.43
N GLU A 84 9.42 -6.47 13.29
CA GLU A 84 9.77 -7.36 14.40
C GLU A 84 11.05 -6.95 15.13
N ASN A 85 12.00 -6.37 14.41
CA ASN A 85 13.31 -5.95 14.94
C ASN A 85 13.39 -4.47 15.28
N SER A 86 12.36 -3.70 15.00
CA SER A 86 12.30 -2.25 15.27
C SER A 86 12.03 -1.96 16.75
N THR A 87 12.44 -0.78 17.21
CA THR A 87 12.25 -0.32 18.59
C THR A 87 11.38 0.93 18.72
N GLY A 88 11.02 1.58 17.59
CA GLY A 88 10.23 2.81 17.56
C GLY A 88 8.78 2.62 18.00
N GLU A 89 8.20 3.67 18.52
CA GLU A 89 6.76 3.77 18.81
C GLU A 89 5.95 3.95 17.53
N PHE A 90 6.61 4.38 16.47
CA PHE A 90 6.02 4.61 15.16
C PHE A 90 6.84 3.92 14.08
N TYR A 91 6.15 3.41 13.07
CA TYR A 91 6.73 2.84 11.86
C TYR A 91 6.54 3.76 10.67
N LEU A 92 7.58 3.87 9.87
CA LEU A 92 7.55 4.49 8.56
C LEU A 92 8.14 3.49 7.56
N PHE A 93 7.44 3.24 6.47
CA PHE A 93 7.91 2.34 5.42
C PHE A 93 8.35 3.16 4.20
N MET A 94 9.49 2.80 3.64
CA MET A 94 10.05 3.49 2.48
C MET A 94 10.70 2.48 1.56
N ASP A 95 10.50 2.61 0.25
CA ASP A 95 11.20 1.78 -0.71
C ASP A 95 12.61 2.35 -0.95
N CYS A 96 13.57 1.46 -1.19
CA CYS A 96 14.98 1.86 -1.30
C CYS A 96 15.32 2.60 -2.61
N ASP A 97 14.42 2.62 -3.58
CA ASP A 97 14.55 3.29 -4.87
C ASP A 97 13.77 4.61 -4.99
N ASP A 98 13.00 4.96 -3.96
CA ASP A 98 12.23 6.21 -3.91
C ASP A 98 12.99 7.35 -3.21
N ILE A 99 12.57 8.59 -3.43
CA ILE A 99 13.17 9.77 -2.82
C ILE A 99 12.30 10.27 -1.66
N ALA A 100 12.90 10.28 -0.48
CA ALA A 100 12.32 10.89 0.71
C ALA A 100 12.68 12.38 0.78
N SER A 101 11.70 13.25 1.11
CA SER A 101 12.02 14.61 1.54
C SER A 101 12.92 14.57 2.79
N PRO A 102 13.89 15.49 2.94
CA PRO A 102 14.70 15.54 4.15
C PRO A 102 13.90 15.70 5.45
N SER A 103 12.68 16.22 5.38
CA SER A 103 11.80 16.38 6.55
C SER A 103 10.75 15.28 6.70
N LEU A 104 10.79 14.19 5.92
CA LEU A 104 9.77 13.14 5.92
C LEU A 104 9.52 12.56 7.32
N MET A 105 10.57 12.12 7.99
CA MET A 105 10.45 11.53 9.34
C MET A 105 9.95 12.56 10.36
N GLU A 106 10.48 13.78 10.33
CA GLU A 106 10.15 14.84 11.28
C GLU A 106 8.71 15.33 11.09
N ASP A 107 8.33 15.68 9.85
CA ASP A 107 6.99 16.19 9.55
C ASP A 107 5.91 15.17 9.91
N LEU A 108 6.10 13.89 9.56
CA LEU A 108 5.14 12.83 9.88
C LEU A 108 5.11 12.51 11.39
N TYR A 109 6.26 12.52 12.07
CA TYR A 109 6.31 12.32 13.52
C TYR A 109 5.58 13.44 14.25
N LEU A 110 5.82 14.69 13.90
CA LEU A 110 5.10 15.82 14.48
C LEU A 110 3.60 15.71 14.22
N ALA A 111 3.22 15.36 13.00
CA ALA A 111 1.81 15.21 12.62
C ALA A 111 1.09 14.12 13.41
N VAL A 112 1.73 12.98 13.70
CA VAL A 112 1.09 11.88 14.44
C VAL A 112 1.07 12.08 15.95
N THR A 113 1.94 12.97 16.47
CA THR A 113 2.06 13.27 17.91
C THR A 113 1.41 14.59 18.32
N GLU A 114 1.26 15.56 17.41
CA GLU A 114 0.65 16.85 17.70
C GLU A 114 -0.86 16.74 17.90
N HIS A 115 -1.33 17.36 18.97
CA HIS A 115 -2.75 17.39 19.32
C HIS A 115 -3.56 18.39 18.51
N ASN A 116 -2.90 19.25 17.71
CA ASN A 116 -3.52 20.21 16.82
C ASN A 116 -3.01 19.99 15.37
N PRO A 117 -3.88 19.80 14.40
CA PRO A 117 -3.47 19.83 13.01
C PRO A 117 -2.88 21.22 12.71
N VAL A 118 -1.64 21.27 12.23
CA VAL A 118 -0.90 22.51 11.93
C VAL A 118 -1.79 23.50 11.18
N GLY A 119 -2.15 24.64 11.80
CA GLY A 119 -2.94 25.75 11.21
C GLY A 119 -4.45 25.75 11.47
N SER A 120 -4.99 24.94 12.37
CA SER A 120 -6.37 25.16 12.85
C SER A 120 -6.35 26.09 14.08
N HIS A 121 -6.99 27.27 13.97
CA HIS A 121 -7.28 28.15 15.11
C HIS A 121 -8.49 27.70 15.92
N ALA A 122 -8.90 26.42 15.80
CA ALA A 122 -9.98 25.87 16.60
C ALA A 122 -9.48 25.64 18.03
N GLU A 123 -10.09 26.30 18.99
CA GLU A 123 -9.93 26.02 20.41
C GLU A 123 -10.28 24.54 20.67
N VAL A 124 -9.27 23.73 20.92
CA VAL A 124 -9.44 22.33 21.27
C VAL A 124 -9.81 22.27 22.75
N SER A 125 -11.05 21.90 23.04
CA SER A 125 -11.49 21.65 24.41
C SER A 125 -10.61 20.58 25.06
N ARG A 126 -10.14 20.82 26.27
CA ARG A 126 -9.18 20.00 27.05
C ARG A 126 -9.72 18.65 27.55
N LEU A 127 -10.83 18.16 27.00
CA LEU A 127 -11.58 17.03 27.59
C LEU A 127 -11.44 15.67 26.89
N ASP A 128 -10.61 15.54 25.85
CA ASP A 128 -10.48 14.28 25.12
C ASP A 128 -9.13 13.59 25.39
N SER A 129 -9.10 12.66 26.33
CA SER A 129 -7.96 11.75 26.55
C SER A 129 -7.81 10.65 25.46
N ASP A 130 -8.73 10.60 24.49
CA ASP A 130 -8.70 9.69 23.31
C ASP A 130 -7.99 10.32 22.11
N ARG A 131 -6.89 11.08 22.33
CA ARG A 131 -6.35 12.03 21.33
C ARG A 131 -5.18 11.51 20.50
N GLU A 132 -4.89 10.26 20.53
CA GLU A 132 -3.81 9.73 19.72
C GLU A 132 -4.26 9.46 18.29
N TYR A 133 -3.49 9.95 17.31
CA TYR A 133 -3.66 9.56 15.91
C TYR A 133 -3.13 8.15 15.68
N ASP A 134 -3.89 7.33 14.96
CA ASP A 134 -3.46 6.00 14.55
C ASP A 134 -2.36 6.08 13.49
N ILE A 135 -2.54 7.02 12.56
CA ILE A 135 -1.60 7.31 11.46
C ILE A 135 -1.56 8.81 11.17
N ALA A 136 -0.45 9.27 10.58
CA ALA A 136 -0.43 10.53 9.84
C ALA A 136 -0.09 10.27 8.37
N ILE A 137 -0.64 11.11 7.48
CA ILE A 137 -0.57 10.95 6.03
C ILE A 137 -0.06 12.25 5.41
N ALA A 138 0.94 12.15 4.55
CA ALA A 138 1.41 13.23 3.69
C ALA A 138 1.16 12.89 2.21
N GLY A 139 1.43 13.83 1.33
CA GLY A 139 1.32 13.62 -0.11
C GLY A 139 2.56 12.97 -0.71
N LEU A 140 2.39 12.45 -1.92
CA LEU A 140 3.44 11.88 -2.74
C LEU A 140 3.30 12.31 -4.20
N ASN A 141 4.41 12.23 -4.93
CA ASN A 141 4.44 12.36 -6.39
C ASN A 141 4.80 11.01 -7.02
N CYS A 142 4.12 10.68 -8.11
CA CYS A 142 4.46 9.55 -8.94
C CYS A 142 4.28 9.94 -10.40
N ARG A 143 5.38 10.36 -11.05
CA ARG A 143 5.33 10.94 -12.41
C ARG A 143 4.86 9.94 -13.47
N TYR A 144 5.25 8.67 -13.36
CA TYR A 144 4.89 7.64 -14.35
C TYR A 144 3.42 7.21 -14.27
N LEU A 145 2.74 7.49 -13.14
CA LEU A 145 1.29 7.31 -12.98
C LEU A 145 0.50 8.62 -13.12
N ASN A 146 1.17 9.72 -13.48
CA ASN A 146 0.60 11.07 -13.52
C ASN A 146 -0.03 11.53 -12.18
N TRP A 147 0.47 11.02 -11.07
CA TRP A 147 0.05 11.43 -9.72
C TRP A 147 0.93 12.59 -9.24
N GLU A 148 0.76 13.75 -9.85
CA GLU A 148 1.44 14.95 -9.39
C GLU A 148 0.65 15.57 -8.23
N GLY A 149 1.30 15.68 -7.06
CA GLY A 149 0.69 16.29 -5.88
C GLY A 149 -0.44 15.47 -5.28
N PHE A 150 -0.42 14.13 -5.44
CA PHE A 150 -1.42 13.28 -4.79
C PHE A 150 -1.30 13.42 -3.27
N ALA A 151 -2.28 14.11 -2.68
CA ALA A 151 -2.41 14.29 -1.24
C ALA A 151 -3.88 14.33 -0.84
N LEU A 152 -4.19 13.71 0.29
CA LEU A 152 -5.49 13.91 0.91
C LEU A 152 -5.63 15.36 1.36
N LYS A 153 -6.83 15.91 1.27
CA LYS A 153 -7.11 17.23 1.79
C LYS A 153 -7.08 17.22 3.33
N ARG A 154 -6.61 18.31 3.92
CA ARG A 154 -6.51 18.49 5.37
C ARG A 154 -7.82 18.28 6.12
N GLU A 155 -8.95 18.52 5.49
CA GLU A 155 -10.29 18.29 6.05
C GLU A 155 -10.56 16.82 6.43
N PHE A 156 -9.71 15.88 5.97
CA PHE A 156 -9.74 14.50 6.39
C PHE A 156 -9.18 14.28 7.80
N SER A 157 -8.41 15.23 8.34
CA SER A 157 -7.85 15.10 9.69
C SER A 157 -8.93 14.94 10.77
N GLY A 158 -8.59 14.21 11.81
CA GLY A 158 -9.46 13.96 12.96
C GLY A 158 -10.02 12.53 12.97
N VAL A 159 -11.12 12.35 13.70
CA VAL A 159 -11.86 11.09 13.72
C VAL A 159 -12.54 10.89 12.38
N LEU A 160 -12.37 9.70 11.80
CA LEU A 160 -13.00 9.35 10.54
C LEU A 160 -14.49 9.02 10.78
N ASP A 161 -15.36 9.81 10.17
CA ASP A 161 -16.75 9.42 9.97
C ASP A 161 -16.85 8.36 8.86
N GLU A 162 -18.04 7.80 8.66
CA GLU A 162 -18.32 6.78 7.65
C GLU A 162 -17.92 7.21 6.25
N LYS A 163 -18.21 8.45 5.87
CA LYS A 163 -17.92 8.99 4.54
C LYS A 163 -16.42 9.14 4.30
N LYS A 164 -15.69 9.70 5.27
CA LYS A 164 -14.22 9.85 5.19
C LYS A 164 -13.55 8.48 5.13
N LYS A 165 -13.99 7.53 5.97
CA LYS A 165 -13.47 6.17 6.00
C LYS A 165 -13.70 5.46 4.67
N SER A 166 -14.92 5.54 4.13
CA SER A 166 -15.27 4.97 2.84
C SER A 166 -14.44 5.56 1.71
N TYR A 167 -14.23 6.88 1.70
CA TYR A 167 -13.36 7.51 0.72
C TYR A 167 -11.92 7.01 0.82
N LEU A 168 -11.37 6.90 2.05
CA LEU A 168 -10.01 6.42 2.26
C LEU A 168 -9.82 4.97 1.79
N ILE A 169 -10.85 4.12 1.93
CA ILE A 169 -10.83 2.73 1.46
C ILE A 169 -10.97 2.65 -0.07
N ALA A 170 -11.90 3.41 -0.66
CA ALA A 170 -12.17 3.35 -2.09
C ALA A 170 -11.10 4.06 -2.95
N SER A 171 -10.40 5.06 -2.37
CA SER A 171 -9.29 5.73 -3.04
C SER A 171 -8.08 4.79 -3.12
N GLU A 172 -7.21 5.03 -4.08
CA GLU A 172 -5.94 4.31 -4.12
C GLU A 172 -5.12 4.57 -2.86
N ALA A 173 -4.61 3.48 -2.29
CA ALA A 173 -3.93 3.51 -1.03
C ALA A 173 -2.48 3.15 -1.23
N ASP A 174 -1.62 4.15 -1.17
CA ASP A 174 -0.19 3.93 -1.05
C ASP A 174 0.19 3.82 0.43
N PHE A 175 1.08 2.90 0.78
CA PHE A 175 1.56 2.74 2.16
C PHE A 175 2.68 3.71 2.52
N ARG A 176 3.37 4.26 1.52
CA ARG A 176 4.44 5.25 1.65
C ARG A 176 3.87 6.60 2.09
N SER A 177 4.72 7.53 2.40
CA SER A 177 4.30 8.87 2.85
C SER A 177 3.32 8.86 4.04
N LYS A 178 3.39 7.80 4.85
CA LYS A 178 2.60 7.59 6.06
C LYS A 178 3.46 7.15 7.23
N ILE A 179 3.06 7.55 8.43
CA ILE A 179 3.61 7.04 9.68
C ILE A 179 2.51 6.32 10.46
N TYR A 180 2.84 5.16 11.00
CA TYR A 180 1.91 4.25 11.65
C TYR A 180 2.26 4.10 13.12
N ARG A 181 1.29 4.25 14.02
CA ARG A 181 1.50 3.98 15.45
C ARG A 181 1.66 2.47 15.68
N ARG A 182 2.72 2.07 16.39
CA ARG A 182 3.00 0.65 16.73
C ARG A 182 1.81 -0.01 17.40
N SER A 183 1.26 0.60 18.45
CA SER A 183 0.14 0.02 19.21
C SER A 183 -1.12 -0.20 18.36
N PHE A 184 -1.37 0.66 17.35
CA PHE A 184 -2.42 0.47 16.37
C PHE A 184 -2.15 -0.76 15.50
N MET A 185 -0.95 -0.87 14.93
CA MET A 185 -0.56 -2.00 14.09
C MET A 185 -0.60 -3.34 14.84
N GLU A 186 -0.13 -3.36 16.09
CA GLU A 186 -0.14 -4.54 16.96
C GLU A 186 -1.56 -4.94 17.36
N LYS A 187 -2.39 -3.97 17.75
CA LYS A 187 -3.79 -4.20 18.15
C LYS A 187 -4.58 -4.96 17.08
N TYR A 188 -4.40 -4.56 15.83
CA TYR A 188 -5.12 -5.15 14.70
C TYR A 188 -4.31 -6.22 13.97
N ARG A 189 -3.09 -6.55 14.46
CA ARG A 189 -2.17 -7.54 13.87
C ARG A 189 -1.92 -7.29 12.38
N ILE A 190 -1.76 -6.02 12.01
CA ILE A 190 -1.55 -5.61 10.62
C ILE A 190 -0.13 -5.96 10.21
N ARG A 191 0.01 -6.73 9.14
CA ARG A 191 1.28 -7.16 8.55
C ARG A 191 1.14 -7.19 7.03
N PHE A 192 2.27 -7.07 6.34
CA PHE A 192 2.32 -7.28 4.89
C PHE A 192 2.20 -8.77 4.57
N ALA A 193 1.67 -9.10 3.40
CA ALA A 193 1.79 -10.44 2.85
C ALA A 193 3.24 -10.72 2.42
N GLU A 194 3.68 -11.97 2.55
CA GLU A 194 5.05 -12.36 2.23
C GLU A 194 5.13 -13.13 0.92
N ARG A 195 6.22 -12.96 0.18
CA ARG A 195 6.52 -13.68 -1.07
C ARG A 195 5.45 -13.52 -2.15
N VAL A 196 4.77 -12.39 -2.15
CA VAL A 196 3.75 -12.04 -3.14
C VAL A 196 4.00 -10.64 -3.67
N MET A 197 3.45 -10.36 -4.84
CA MET A 197 3.39 -9.01 -5.39
C MET A 197 2.10 -8.31 -4.95
N ALA A 198 2.11 -6.96 -4.98
CA ALA A 198 1.00 -6.13 -4.54
C ALA A 198 0.62 -6.32 -3.04
N GLU A 199 1.60 -6.69 -2.21
CA GLU A 199 1.47 -6.83 -0.75
C GLU A 199 1.14 -5.53 -0.05
N ASP A 200 1.35 -4.42 -0.71
CA ASP A 200 1.06 -3.06 -0.25
C ASP A 200 -0.44 -2.73 -0.30
N GLU A 201 -1.17 -3.35 -1.20
CA GLU A 201 -2.58 -3.06 -1.43
C GLU A 201 -3.49 -3.64 -0.35
N ASP A 202 -3.33 -4.93 -0.02
CA ASP A 202 -4.11 -5.54 1.07
C ASP A 202 -3.69 -4.99 2.44
N PHE A 203 -2.40 -4.69 2.61
CA PHE A 203 -1.92 -3.98 3.80
C PHE A 203 -2.63 -2.64 3.97
N SER A 204 -2.63 -1.81 2.93
CA SER A 204 -3.26 -0.49 2.95
C SER A 204 -4.77 -0.56 3.17
N ALA A 205 -5.45 -1.50 2.50
CA ALA A 205 -6.88 -1.74 2.69
C ALA A 205 -7.23 -2.10 4.14
N ILE A 206 -6.44 -3.00 4.76
CA ILE A 206 -6.64 -3.44 6.15
C ILE A 206 -6.33 -2.28 7.12
N VAL A 207 -5.29 -1.48 6.87
CA VAL A 207 -5.00 -0.26 7.64
C VAL A 207 -6.21 0.67 7.61
N HIS A 208 -6.69 1.02 6.41
CA HIS A 208 -7.77 1.98 6.23
C HIS A 208 -9.10 1.51 6.85
N ALA A 209 -9.38 0.21 6.80
CA ALA A 209 -10.57 -0.36 7.44
C ALA A 209 -10.54 -0.28 8.98
N ASN A 210 -9.35 -0.34 9.58
CA ASN A 210 -9.18 -0.35 11.03
C ASN A 210 -8.85 1.01 11.63
N VAL A 211 -8.36 1.96 10.83
CA VAL A 211 -7.98 3.29 11.31
C VAL A 211 -9.21 4.07 11.78
N ARG A 212 -9.08 4.76 12.90
CA ARG A 212 -10.15 5.57 13.50
C ARG A 212 -9.85 7.06 13.43
N LYS A 213 -8.58 7.43 13.55
CA LYS A 213 -8.15 8.82 13.63
C LYS A 213 -6.88 9.04 12.84
N VAL A 214 -6.93 9.98 11.91
CA VAL A 214 -5.82 10.32 11.02
C VAL A 214 -5.45 11.81 11.17
N ASN A 215 -4.18 12.13 10.98
CA ASN A 215 -3.77 13.49 10.69
C ASN A 215 -3.25 13.58 9.25
N VAL A 216 -3.67 14.59 8.52
CA VAL A 216 -3.25 14.82 7.12
C VAL A 216 -2.49 16.12 7.04
N ILE A 217 -1.28 16.04 6.50
CA ILE A 217 -0.45 17.22 6.23
C ILE A 217 -0.38 17.48 4.73
N ASN A 218 -0.57 18.73 4.33
CA ASN A 218 -0.55 19.15 2.93
C ASN A 218 0.89 19.45 2.47
N LYS A 219 1.72 18.41 2.46
CA LYS A 219 3.10 18.43 1.97
C LYS A 219 3.35 17.21 1.12
N ILE A 220 4.08 17.34 0.02
CA ILE A 220 4.61 16.22 -0.75
C ILE A 220 5.94 15.83 -0.11
N LEU A 221 6.02 14.62 0.44
CA LEU A 221 7.18 14.14 1.18
C LEU A 221 7.88 12.95 0.56
N VAL A 222 7.27 12.32 -0.43
CA VAL A 222 7.83 11.18 -1.16
C VAL A 222 7.69 11.40 -2.66
N GLU A 223 8.75 11.11 -3.42
CA GLU A 223 8.73 11.02 -4.87
C GLU A 223 9.03 9.59 -5.29
N ILE A 224 8.04 8.95 -5.93
CA ILE A 224 8.15 7.61 -6.48
C ILE A 224 8.90 7.70 -7.81
N ARG A 225 10.01 6.98 -7.91
CA ARG A 225 10.85 7.00 -9.10
C ARG A 225 10.46 5.91 -10.09
N ASP A 226 10.56 6.25 -11.37
CA ASP A 226 10.49 5.27 -12.45
C ASP A 226 11.86 4.65 -12.69
N VAL A 227 12.15 3.56 -11.98
CA VAL A 227 13.43 2.87 -12.09
C VAL A 227 13.32 1.72 -13.08
N GLU A 228 14.28 1.63 -14.02
CA GLU A 228 14.26 0.67 -15.12
C GLU A 228 14.25 -0.80 -14.66
N HIS A 229 14.85 -1.08 -13.50
CA HIS A 229 14.95 -2.41 -12.88
C HIS A 229 14.06 -2.58 -11.64
N SER A 230 12.98 -1.79 -11.51
CA SER A 230 12.06 -1.97 -10.39
C SER A 230 11.38 -3.35 -10.44
N ALA A 231 11.07 -3.91 -9.28
CA ALA A 231 10.42 -5.22 -9.17
C ALA A 231 9.13 -5.29 -9.99
N SER A 232 8.36 -4.19 -10.03
CA SER A 232 7.12 -4.09 -10.79
C SER A 232 7.27 -4.20 -12.31
N LYS A 233 8.46 -3.90 -12.85
CA LYS A 233 8.75 -4.01 -14.29
C LYS A 233 9.30 -5.36 -14.72
N SER A 234 9.85 -6.13 -13.80
CA SER A 234 10.43 -7.46 -14.07
C SER A 234 9.43 -8.60 -13.97
N LEU A 235 8.13 -8.29 -13.83
CA LEU A 235 7.09 -9.26 -13.52
C LEU A 235 6.73 -10.15 -14.72
N ASP A 236 6.68 -11.45 -14.44
CA ASP A 236 5.89 -12.39 -15.23
C ASP A 236 4.40 -12.07 -14.99
N ILE A 237 3.73 -11.60 -16.05
CA ILE A 237 2.34 -11.16 -15.99
C ILE A 237 1.42 -12.30 -15.50
N ALA A 238 1.73 -13.56 -15.81
CA ALA A 238 0.90 -14.68 -15.39
C ALA A 238 0.99 -14.93 -13.87
N SER A 239 2.18 -14.85 -13.26
CA SER A 239 2.34 -14.96 -11.80
C SER A 239 1.74 -13.77 -11.07
N THR A 240 1.81 -12.59 -11.65
CA THR A 240 1.23 -11.36 -11.08
C THR A 240 -0.28 -11.43 -10.94
N TYR A 241 -0.97 -12.08 -11.89
CA TYR A 241 -2.43 -12.27 -11.81
C TYR A 241 -2.85 -12.96 -10.50
N GLU A 242 -2.20 -14.09 -10.17
CA GLU A 242 -2.53 -14.85 -8.95
C GLU A 242 -2.25 -14.04 -7.69
N ASP A 243 -1.15 -13.31 -7.66
CA ASP A 243 -0.78 -12.48 -6.51
C ASP A 243 -1.78 -11.34 -6.28
N ILE A 244 -2.20 -10.62 -7.33
CA ILE A 244 -3.21 -9.56 -7.24
C ILE A 244 -4.56 -10.13 -6.81
N LEU A 245 -4.96 -11.29 -7.33
CA LEU A 245 -6.20 -11.95 -6.93
C LEU A 245 -6.17 -12.35 -5.45
N ASN A 246 -5.06 -12.95 -5.01
CA ASN A 246 -4.85 -13.32 -3.61
C ASN A 246 -4.80 -12.08 -2.70
N CYS A 247 -4.26 -10.96 -3.18
CA CYS A 247 -4.30 -9.68 -2.48
C CYS A 247 -5.74 -9.22 -2.25
N ALA A 248 -6.57 -9.22 -3.29
CA ALA A 248 -7.99 -8.86 -3.16
C ALA A 248 -8.73 -9.76 -2.15
N ILE A 249 -8.45 -11.08 -2.16
CA ILE A 249 -9.03 -12.03 -1.20
C ILE A 249 -8.58 -11.72 0.23
N ARG A 250 -7.29 -11.44 0.46
CA ARG A 250 -6.77 -11.08 1.79
C ARG A 250 -7.38 -9.76 2.29
N ALA A 251 -7.48 -8.75 1.42
CA ALA A 251 -8.14 -7.48 1.74
C ALA A 251 -9.60 -7.72 2.16
N TYR A 252 -10.35 -8.50 1.38
CA TYR A 252 -11.72 -8.89 1.70
C TYR A 252 -11.83 -9.56 3.07
N GLN A 253 -11.03 -10.61 3.30
CA GLN A 253 -11.04 -11.35 4.56
C GLN A 253 -10.64 -10.48 5.75
N GLY A 254 -9.68 -9.57 5.56
CA GLY A 254 -9.21 -8.65 6.59
C GLY A 254 -10.26 -7.60 6.95
N MET A 255 -10.86 -6.96 5.95
CA MET A 255 -11.87 -5.92 6.15
C MET A 255 -13.19 -6.48 6.73
N ARG A 256 -13.60 -7.69 6.34
CA ARG A 256 -14.79 -8.36 6.88
C ARG A 256 -14.72 -8.66 8.39
N LYS A 257 -13.54 -8.64 8.98
CA LYS A 257 -13.36 -8.78 10.44
C LYS A 257 -13.65 -7.50 11.20
N CYS A 258 -13.75 -6.36 10.51
CA CYS A 258 -14.09 -5.08 11.14
C CYS A 258 -15.55 -5.07 11.57
N ARG A 259 -15.82 -4.58 12.79
CA ARG A 259 -17.18 -4.53 13.35
C ARG A 259 -18.12 -3.63 12.56
N ASP A 260 -17.57 -2.60 11.94
CA ASP A 260 -18.27 -1.56 11.18
C ASP A 260 -18.18 -1.81 9.65
N TYR A 261 -17.87 -3.04 9.22
CA TYR A 261 -17.71 -3.37 7.80
C TYR A 261 -18.91 -2.91 6.95
N ASP A 262 -20.12 -3.13 7.42
CA ASP A 262 -21.34 -2.81 6.65
C ASP A 262 -21.45 -1.31 6.36
N SER A 263 -20.86 -0.43 7.19
CA SER A 263 -20.86 1.01 6.97
C SER A 263 -19.96 1.45 5.78
N PHE A 264 -18.99 0.64 5.39
CA PHE A 264 -18.09 0.91 4.27
C PHE A 264 -18.03 -0.20 3.21
N ALA A 265 -18.98 -1.15 3.25
CA ALA A 265 -18.99 -2.30 2.34
C ALA A 265 -18.92 -1.90 0.88
N LYS A 266 -19.69 -0.91 0.44
CA LYS A 266 -19.66 -0.39 -0.93
C LYS A 266 -18.28 0.18 -1.34
N ALA A 267 -17.61 0.85 -0.42
CA ALA A 267 -16.25 1.35 -0.66
C ALA A 267 -15.24 0.21 -0.79
N ALA A 268 -15.35 -0.82 0.07
CA ALA A 268 -14.55 -2.02 -0.04
C ALA A 268 -14.79 -2.77 -1.36
N GLU A 269 -16.05 -2.91 -1.79
CA GLU A 269 -16.40 -3.49 -3.09
C GLU A 269 -15.80 -2.71 -4.27
N THR A 270 -15.69 -1.39 -4.16
CA THR A 270 -15.04 -0.57 -5.19
C THR A 270 -13.55 -0.93 -5.34
N LEU A 271 -12.85 -1.19 -4.23
CA LEU A 271 -11.48 -1.67 -4.26
C LEU A 271 -11.39 -3.04 -4.97
N TYR A 272 -12.29 -3.98 -4.65
CA TYR A 272 -12.29 -5.30 -5.30
C TYR A 272 -12.62 -5.20 -6.79
N LEU A 273 -13.57 -4.36 -7.17
CA LEU A 273 -13.92 -4.11 -8.57
C LEU A 273 -12.71 -3.63 -9.38
N ARG A 274 -11.91 -2.70 -8.83
CA ARG A 274 -10.66 -2.24 -9.45
C ARG A 274 -9.69 -3.40 -9.68
N ARG A 275 -9.49 -4.25 -8.67
CA ARG A 275 -8.56 -5.39 -8.76
C ARG A 275 -9.05 -6.44 -9.75
N PHE A 276 -10.33 -6.74 -9.76
CA PHE A 276 -10.91 -7.66 -10.74
C PHE A 276 -10.85 -7.10 -12.16
N ALA A 277 -11.08 -5.81 -12.36
CA ALA A 277 -10.92 -5.18 -13.67
C ALA A 277 -9.47 -5.29 -14.18
N PHE A 278 -8.49 -5.11 -13.28
CA PHE A 278 -7.08 -5.30 -13.62
C PHE A 278 -6.77 -6.76 -13.97
N CYS A 279 -7.25 -7.72 -13.17
CA CYS A 279 -7.11 -9.15 -13.45
C CYS A 279 -7.71 -9.52 -14.81
N LEU A 280 -8.91 -9.03 -15.13
CA LEU A 280 -9.56 -9.24 -16.43
C LEU A 280 -8.74 -8.67 -17.58
N LYS A 281 -8.23 -7.45 -17.44
CA LYS A 281 -7.37 -6.83 -18.46
C LYS A 281 -6.10 -7.65 -18.70
N THR A 282 -5.50 -8.17 -17.63
CA THR A 282 -4.32 -9.01 -17.70
C THR A 282 -4.61 -10.33 -18.42
N LEU A 283 -5.71 -11.01 -18.05
CA LEU A 283 -6.12 -12.28 -18.70
C LEU A 283 -6.40 -12.10 -20.18
N ASP A 284 -7.13 -11.04 -20.55
CA ASP A 284 -7.42 -10.74 -21.95
C ASP A 284 -6.13 -10.53 -22.76
N GLY A 285 -5.17 -9.78 -22.20
CA GLY A 285 -3.86 -9.58 -22.85
C GLY A 285 -3.11 -10.89 -23.05
N LEU A 286 -3.00 -11.72 -21.99
CA LEU A 286 -2.32 -13.02 -22.07
C LEU A 286 -2.98 -13.97 -23.07
N TYR A 287 -4.29 -13.94 -23.21
CA TYR A 287 -5.02 -14.73 -24.20
C TYR A 287 -4.80 -14.20 -25.62
N GLN A 288 -4.88 -12.90 -25.84
CA GLN A 288 -4.62 -12.26 -27.14
C GLN A 288 -3.20 -12.50 -27.64
N ASP A 289 -2.23 -12.47 -26.74
CA ASP A 289 -0.81 -12.75 -27.03
C ASP A 289 -0.50 -14.25 -27.18
N SER A 290 -1.54 -15.11 -27.13
CA SER A 290 -1.42 -16.58 -27.22
C SER A 290 -0.52 -17.22 -26.14
N ILE A 291 -0.38 -16.56 -25.00
CA ILE A 291 0.35 -17.08 -23.83
C ILE A 291 -0.54 -18.07 -23.06
N LEU A 292 -1.84 -17.76 -22.95
CA LEU A 292 -2.83 -18.65 -22.37
C LEU A 292 -3.56 -19.46 -23.46
N THR A 293 -3.77 -20.76 -23.17
CA THR A 293 -4.70 -21.54 -23.97
C THR A 293 -6.12 -21.12 -23.68
N GLU A 294 -7.04 -21.32 -24.63
CA GLU A 294 -8.47 -21.02 -24.46
C GLU A 294 -9.04 -21.70 -23.18
N LYS A 295 -8.68 -22.94 -22.95
CA LYS A 295 -9.10 -23.68 -21.74
C LYS A 295 -8.61 -23.02 -20.45
N ALA A 296 -7.34 -22.66 -20.36
CA ALA A 296 -6.78 -22.00 -19.18
C ALA A 296 -7.42 -20.63 -18.95
N TYR A 297 -7.56 -19.83 -20.00
CA TYR A 297 -8.27 -18.55 -19.93
C TYR A 297 -9.66 -18.68 -19.37
N PHE A 298 -10.43 -19.67 -19.86
CA PHE A 298 -11.81 -19.89 -19.40
C PHE A 298 -11.87 -20.36 -17.92
N GLU A 299 -10.98 -21.24 -17.48
CA GLU A 299 -10.91 -21.69 -16.09
C GLU A 299 -10.59 -20.53 -15.14
N MET A 300 -9.68 -19.64 -15.54
CA MET A 300 -9.33 -18.42 -14.77
C MET A 300 -10.50 -17.44 -14.74
N MET A 301 -11.19 -17.22 -15.84
CA MET A 301 -12.39 -16.39 -15.90
C MET A 301 -13.52 -16.93 -15.01
N GLN A 302 -13.74 -18.23 -14.97
CA GLN A 302 -14.71 -18.86 -14.06
C GLN A 302 -14.36 -18.65 -12.59
N THR A 303 -13.08 -18.77 -12.26
CA THR A 303 -12.58 -18.54 -10.90
C THR A 303 -12.83 -17.10 -10.47
N LEU A 304 -12.47 -16.14 -11.34
CA LEU A 304 -12.67 -14.72 -11.08
C LEU A 304 -14.16 -14.40 -10.92
N ARG A 305 -15.04 -15.01 -11.73
CA ARG A 305 -16.49 -14.82 -11.61
C ARG A 305 -17.03 -15.32 -10.27
N LYS A 306 -16.65 -16.50 -9.82
CA LYS A 306 -17.08 -17.04 -8.52
C LYS A 306 -16.66 -16.15 -7.35
N LEU A 307 -15.44 -15.59 -7.42
CA LEU A 307 -14.95 -14.66 -6.41
C LEU A 307 -15.73 -13.34 -6.46
N SER A 308 -15.96 -12.80 -7.65
CA SER A 308 -16.77 -11.59 -7.82
C SER A 308 -18.17 -11.75 -7.25
N ASP A 309 -18.85 -12.87 -7.54
CA ASP A 309 -20.19 -13.17 -7.02
C ASP A 309 -20.21 -13.30 -5.48
N THR A 310 -19.07 -13.63 -4.87
CA THR A 310 -18.94 -13.72 -3.41
C THR A 310 -18.62 -12.38 -2.74
N MET A 311 -17.81 -11.55 -3.40
CA MET A 311 -17.21 -10.36 -2.80
C MET A 311 -17.95 -9.08 -3.17
N ILE A 312 -18.76 -9.09 -4.22
CA ILE A 312 -19.49 -7.92 -4.75
C ILE A 312 -20.97 -8.19 -4.63
N THR A 313 -21.66 -7.39 -3.84
CA THR A 313 -23.11 -7.53 -3.57
C THR A 313 -23.93 -6.36 -4.10
N HIS A 314 -23.28 -5.25 -4.46
CA HIS A 314 -23.94 -4.08 -5.04
C HIS A 314 -23.61 -3.97 -6.54
N SER A 315 -24.57 -3.48 -7.32
CA SER A 315 -24.29 -3.21 -8.74
C SER A 315 -23.22 -2.11 -8.89
N VAL A 316 -22.42 -2.21 -9.94
CA VAL A 316 -21.35 -1.22 -10.21
C VAL A 316 -21.93 0.18 -10.34
N GLU A 317 -23.04 0.31 -11.11
CA GLU A 317 -23.71 1.60 -11.34
C GLU A 317 -24.42 2.14 -10.10
N GLY A 318 -24.94 1.25 -9.23
CA GLY A 318 -25.63 1.60 -8.00
C GLY A 318 -24.71 1.91 -6.82
N ASN A 319 -23.40 1.74 -7.00
CA ASN A 319 -22.41 2.01 -5.99
C ASN A 319 -21.79 3.41 -6.20
N GLU A 320 -22.10 4.36 -5.31
CA GLU A 320 -21.61 5.74 -5.38
C GLU A 320 -20.07 5.83 -5.35
N TRP A 321 -19.39 4.94 -4.65
CA TRP A 321 -17.94 4.91 -4.58
C TRP A 321 -17.32 4.39 -5.87
N SER A 322 -17.93 3.40 -6.52
CA SER A 322 -17.53 2.95 -7.84
C SER A 322 -17.64 4.08 -8.87
N ASN A 323 -18.69 4.89 -8.76
CA ASN A 323 -18.87 6.05 -9.63
C ASN A 323 -17.86 7.16 -9.38
N ALA A 324 -17.41 7.33 -8.14
CA ALA A 324 -16.48 8.39 -7.75
C ALA A 324 -14.99 8.00 -7.96
N CYS A 325 -14.64 6.72 -7.80
CA CYS A 325 -13.25 6.29 -7.63
C CYS A 325 -12.74 5.33 -8.72
N LEU A 326 -13.62 4.69 -9.52
CA LEU A 326 -13.18 3.83 -10.62
C LEU A 326 -12.96 4.63 -11.90
N GLU A 327 -11.93 4.26 -12.64
CA GLU A 327 -11.72 4.74 -14.00
C GLU A 327 -12.86 4.26 -14.94
N PRO A 328 -13.17 4.99 -16.02
CA PRO A 328 -14.24 4.60 -16.95
C PRO A 328 -14.10 3.18 -17.52
N TRP A 329 -12.87 2.78 -17.88
CA TRP A 329 -12.57 1.45 -18.41
C TRP A 329 -12.76 0.34 -17.37
N GLU A 330 -12.47 0.60 -16.10
CA GLU A 330 -12.66 -0.36 -15.00
C GLU A 330 -14.15 -0.65 -14.82
N LYS A 331 -14.98 0.41 -14.81
CA LYS A 331 -16.43 0.30 -14.71
C LYS A 331 -17.01 -0.51 -15.88
N GLU A 332 -16.69 -0.11 -17.10
CA GLU A 332 -17.19 -0.76 -18.31
C GLU A 332 -16.85 -2.25 -18.32
N LYS A 333 -15.60 -2.57 -18.02
CA LYS A 333 -15.11 -3.95 -17.96
C LYS A 333 -15.86 -4.77 -16.93
N MET A 334 -16.05 -4.24 -15.72
CA MET A 334 -16.75 -4.94 -14.65
C MET A 334 -18.25 -5.06 -14.89
N ILE A 335 -18.91 -4.02 -15.42
CA ILE A 335 -20.32 -4.08 -15.81
C ILE A 335 -20.53 -5.18 -16.85
N HIS A 336 -19.68 -5.26 -17.86
CA HIS A 336 -19.73 -6.31 -18.86
C HIS A 336 -19.52 -7.70 -18.27
N PHE A 337 -18.46 -7.87 -17.47
CA PHE A 337 -18.10 -9.15 -16.86
C PHE A 337 -19.15 -9.71 -15.90
N LEU A 338 -19.82 -8.83 -15.13
CA LEU A 338 -20.81 -9.24 -14.13
C LEU A 338 -22.20 -9.55 -14.74
N ARG A 339 -22.41 -9.34 -16.03
CA ARG A 339 -23.66 -9.72 -16.69
C ARG A 339 -23.78 -11.24 -16.80
N ASP A 340 -24.96 -11.76 -16.52
CA ASP A 340 -25.23 -13.21 -16.47
C ASP A 340 -25.08 -13.91 -17.82
N ASP A 341 -25.29 -13.18 -18.93
CA ASP A 341 -25.20 -13.71 -20.28
C ASP A 341 -23.76 -13.94 -20.76
N VAL A 342 -22.78 -13.19 -20.25
CA VAL A 342 -21.37 -13.28 -20.68
C VAL A 342 -20.80 -14.67 -20.43
N MET A 343 -21.00 -15.22 -19.22
CA MET A 343 -20.53 -16.56 -18.89
C MET A 343 -21.28 -17.66 -19.61
N ALA A 344 -22.55 -17.44 -19.99
CA ALA A 344 -23.33 -18.37 -20.79
C ALA A 344 -22.83 -18.39 -22.25
N GLN A 345 -22.52 -17.22 -22.84
CA GLN A 345 -21.94 -17.13 -24.19
C GLN A 345 -20.59 -17.84 -24.29
N MET A 346 -19.69 -17.60 -23.31
CA MET A 346 -18.39 -18.26 -23.25
C MET A 346 -18.48 -19.80 -23.15
N LYS A 347 -19.52 -20.34 -22.50
CA LYS A 347 -19.78 -21.81 -22.46
C LYS A 347 -20.28 -22.36 -23.78
N HIS A 348 -21.08 -21.60 -24.53
CA HIS A 348 -21.60 -22.01 -25.83
C HIS A 348 -20.50 -22.07 -26.90
N GLU A 349 -19.57 -21.13 -26.88
CA GLU A 349 -18.42 -21.10 -27.79
C GLU A 349 -17.49 -22.32 -27.57
N GLN A 350 -17.31 -22.81 -26.34
CA GLN A 350 -16.56 -24.03 -26.07
C GLN A 350 -17.28 -25.33 -26.45
N ALA A 351 -18.61 -25.35 -26.46
CA ALA A 351 -19.37 -26.56 -26.80
C ALA A 351 -19.57 -26.75 -28.31
N GLY A 352 -19.25 -25.71 -29.09
CA GLY A 352 -19.44 -25.67 -30.55
C GLY A 352 -18.13 -25.80 -31.38
N GLY A 353 -16.97 -25.90 -30.73
CA GLY A 353 -15.68 -26.17 -31.36
C GLY A 353 -15.20 -27.58 -31.00
#